data_0087556804263e856adeb5e68856d993
#
_entry.id   0087556804263e856adeb5e68856d993
#
_cell.length_a   1.000
_cell.length_b   1.000
_cell.length_c   1.000
_cell.angle_alpha   90.00
_cell.angle_beta   90.00
_cell.angle_gamma   90.00
#
_symmetry.space_group_name_H-M   'P 1'
#
loop_
_entity.id
_entity.type
_entity.pdbx_description
1 polymer ?
#
loop_
_entity_poly.entity_id
_entity_poly.type
_entity_poly.pdbx_seq_one_letter_code
_entity_poly.pdbx_strand_id
1 'polypeptide(L)'
;MGKQYFAIQQAQREADLYIFGDIVTYEMLEGDVSGHGIVQQIKDLDVDRINVHIDSYGGVVSEGWAIYNALKNHPAQVVTYGDGFVVSAALYPFMAGEERYASNLSAYYFHQVMSGAYGYAKDLRAAADEAEMLTEVGIAAFTENTGMTPEEVRQLQENETWLTPSEALDRGIATAILADSAPKYAQGAKRQLLERVFQKAPEPPREDPQEPEAPGEETEQKHQAPSILQMLGNLFAEKEE
;
A
#
# COMPACT_ATOMS: atom_id res chain seq x y z
N MET A 1 1.60 20.34 17.12
CA MET A 1 1.18 20.39 15.72
C MET A 1 1.55 19.05 15.13
N GLY A 2 0.55 18.20 14.83
CA GLY A 2 0.76 16.91 14.17
C GLY A 2 1.36 17.14 12.78
N LYS A 3 2.31 16.30 12.39
CA LYS A 3 2.86 16.33 11.03
C LYS A 3 1.78 15.76 10.11
N GLN A 4 1.24 16.59 9.22
CA GLN A 4 0.34 16.11 8.17
C GLN A 4 1.19 15.39 7.11
N TYR A 5 0.95 14.11 6.90
CA TYR A 5 1.53 13.30 5.81
C TYR A 5 0.72 13.43 4.52
N PHE A 6 -0.36 14.13 4.64
CA PHE A 6 -1.24 14.55 3.59
C PHE A 6 -1.29 16.08 3.63
N ALA A 7 -0.97 16.72 2.53
CA ALA A 7 -1.01 18.18 2.42
C ALA A 7 -1.54 18.57 1.04
N ILE A 8 -2.40 19.59 1.00
CA ILE A 8 -2.70 20.31 -0.23
C ILE A 8 -2.01 21.66 -0.13
N GLN A 9 -1.21 21.97 -1.14
CA GLN A 9 -0.64 23.29 -1.36
C GLN A 9 -1.30 23.87 -2.61
N GLN A 10 -2.00 24.97 -2.46
CA GLN A 10 -2.65 25.63 -3.58
C GLN A 10 -1.91 26.92 -3.92
N ALA A 11 -1.51 27.09 -5.18
CA ALA A 11 -0.94 28.31 -5.73
C ALA A 11 -1.33 28.48 -7.20
N GLN A 12 -1.75 29.68 -7.59
CA GLN A 12 -2.00 30.07 -9.00
C GLN A 12 -2.91 29.09 -9.78
N ARG A 13 -4.05 28.63 -9.19
CA ARG A 13 -4.98 27.65 -9.77
C ARG A 13 -4.38 26.25 -9.99
N GLU A 14 -3.33 25.90 -9.27
CA GLU A 14 -2.78 24.55 -9.17
C GLU A 14 -2.82 24.08 -7.71
N ALA A 15 -3.00 22.79 -7.49
CA ALA A 15 -2.92 22.16 -6.17
C ALA A 15 -1.99 20.98 -6.22
N ASP A 16 -1.12 20.85 -5.21
CA ASP A 16 -0.30 19.67 -4.98
C ASP A 16 -0.95 18.84 -3.87
N LEU A 17 -1.28 17.59 -4.19
CA LEU A 17 -1.85 16.60 -3.29
C LEU A 17 -0.79 15.54 -3.01
N TYR A 18 -0.49 15.27 -1.72
CA TYR A 18 0.50 14.29 -1.31
C TYR A 18 -0.17 13.07 -0.67
N ILE A 19 0.05 11.88 -1.21
CA ILE A 19 -0.38 10.59 -0.66
C ILE A 19 0.88 9.86 -0.18
N PHE A 20 1.32 10.21 1.02
CA PHE A 20 2.54 9.67 1.62
C PHE A 20 2.19 8.92 2.90
N GLY A 21 2.07 7.59 2.80
CA GLY A 21 1.68 6.71 3.90
C GLY A 21 0.60 5.71 3.49
N ASP A 22 0.11 4.93 4.46
CA ASP A 22 -0.88 3.89 4.22
C ASP A 22 -2.27 4.49 3.98
N ILE A 23 -2.98 3.98 2.96
CA ILE A 23 -4.34 4.39 2.62
C ILE A 23 -5.31 3.61 3.52
N VAL A 24 -6.02 4.32 4.39
CA VAL A 24 -6.89 3.72 5.41
C VAL A 24 -8.27 4.39 5.44
N THR A 25 -9.25 3.71 6.04
CA THR A 25 -10.58 4.29 6.26
C THR A 25 -10.55 5.32 7.40
N TYR A 26 -9.80 5.03 8.46
CA TYR A 26 -9.64 5.91 9.62
C TYR A 26 -8.16 6.03 9.98
N GLU A 27 -7.69 7.25 10.18
CA GLU A 27 -6.33 7.52 10.61
C GLU A 27 -6.12 7.01 12.05
N MET A 28 -5.35 5.93 12.20
CA MET A 28 -5.04 5.32 13.49
C MET A 28 -3.59 5.58 13.91
N LEU A 29 -2.71 5.75 12.95
CA LEU A 29 -1.28 6.00 13.15
C LEU A 29 -0.90 7.33 12.54
N GLU A 30 0.15 7.95 13.08
CA GLU A 30 0.75 9.12 12.46
C GLU A 30 1.34 8.74 11.09
N GLY A 31 0.79 9.30 10.02
CA GLY A 31 1.19 9.00 8.65
C GLY A 31 0.13 8.25 7.85
N ASP A 32 -0.92 7.77 8.48
CA ASP A 32 -2.06 7.21 7.76
C ASP A 32 -2.74 8.30 6.93
N VAL A 33 -3.28 7.88 5.79
CA VAL A 33 -3.98 8.76 4.85
C VAL A 33 -5.41 8.28 4.71
N SER A 34 -6.37 9.04 5.26
CA SER A 34 -7.79 8.71 5.13
C SER A 34 -8.27 8.99 3.70
N GLY A 35 -8.74 7.94 3.01
CA GLY A 35 -9.32 8.09 1.67
C GLY A 35 -10.51 9.05 1.66
N HIS A 36 -11.39 8.98 2.66
CA HIS A 36 -12.49 9.91 2.82
C HIS A 36 -12.02 11.37 2.96
N GLY A 37 -10.99 11.61 3.79
CA GLY A 37 -10.41 12.94 3.98
C GLY A 37 -9.86 13.53 2.69
N ILE A 38 -9.13 12.73 1.90
CA ILE A 38 -8.63 13.12 0.58
C ILE A 38 -9.78 13.46 -0.37
N VAL A 39 -10.80 12.61 -0.47
CA VAL A 39 -11.94 12.83 -1.38
C VAL A 39 -12.68 14.12 -1.07
N GLN A 40 -12.88 14.46 0.21
CA GLN A 40 -13.50 15.73 0.59
C GLN A 40 -12.64 16.93 0.15
N GLN A 41 -11.34 16.86 0.36
CA GLN A 41 -10.44 17.94 -0.02
C GLN A 41 -10.35 18.11 -1.55
N ILE A 42 -10.32 17.01 -2.32
CA ILE A 42 -10.37 17.09 -3.80
C ILE A 42 -11.63 17.80 -4.27
N LYS A 43 -12.79 17.49 -3.68
CA LYS A 43 -14.08 18.11 -4.06
C LYS A 43 -14.12 19.61 -3.82
N ASP A 44 -13.39 20.12 -2.82
CA ASP A 44 -13.37 21.52 -2.44
C ASP A 44 -12.36 22.35 -3.25
N LEU A 45 -11.57 21.71 -4.14
CA LEU A 45 -10.60 22.40 -4.98
C LEU A 45 -11.26 23.15 -6.14
N ASP A 46 -10.94 24.45 -6.29
CA ASP A 46 -11.25 25.26 -7.48
C ASP A 46 -9.93 25.60 -8.20
N VAL A 47 -9.42 24.64 -8.95
CA VAL A 47 -8.12 24.71 -9.63
C VAL A 47 -8.23 24.19 -11.06
N ASP A 48 -7.24 24.53 -11.88
CA ASP A 48 -7.14 24.03 -13.26
C ASP A 48 -6.28 22.77 -13.35
N ARG A 49 -5.40 22.54 -12.34
CA ARG A 49 -4.48 21.39 -12.30
C ARG A 49 -4.34 20.84 -10.88
N ILE A 50 -4.32 19.52 -10.78
CA ILE A 50 -4.03 18.77 -9.55
C ILE A 50 -2.80 17.90 -9.81
N ASN A 51 -1.72 18.15 -9.09
CA ASN A 51 -0.51 17.33 -9.07
C ASN A 51 -0.61 16.36 -7.87
N VAL A 52 -0.60 15.06 -8.12
CA VAL A 52 -0.72 14.04 -7.07
C VAL A 52 0.62 13.35 -6.89
N HIS A 53 1.24 13.54 -5.76
CA HIS A 53 2.51 12.95 -5.37
C HIS A 53 2.28 11.70 -4.52
N ILE A 54 2.87 10.56 -4.89
CA ILE A 54 2.58 9.27 -4.28
C ILE A 54 3.87 8.59 -3.82
N ASP A 55 3.91 8.26 -2.52
CA ASP A 55 4.89 7.37 -1.90
C ASP A 55 4.17 6.55 -0.81
N SER A 56 3.57 5.43 -1.21
CA SER A 56 2.61 4.67 -0.40
C SER A 56 2.71 3.17 -0.65
N TYR A 57 2.60 2.39 0.42
CA TYR A 57 2.44 0.94 0.34
C TYR A 57 1.00 0.50 0.01
N GLY A 58 0.08 1.45 -0.19
CA GLY A 58 -1.32 1.15 -0.45
C GLY A 58 -2.13 0.99 0.83
N GLY A 59 -2.98 -0.01 0.88
CA GLY A 59 -3.87 -0.27 2.02
C GLY A 59 -5.27 -0.67 1.60
N VAL A 60 -6.31 0.00 2.11
CA VAL A 60 -7.71 -0.35 1.86
C VAL A 60 -8.10 -0.04 0.41
N VAL A 61 -8.43 -1.09 -0.35
CA VAL A 61 -8.69 -1.00 -1.79
C VAL A 61 -9.86 -0.08 -2.13
N SER A 62 -10.94 -0.10 -1.34
CA SER A 62 -12.10 0.78 -1.54
C SER A 62 -11.77 2.26 -1.38
N GLU A 63 -10.85 2.59 -0.48
CA GLU A 63 -10.37 3.96 -0.29
C GLU A 63 -9.49 4.40 -1.48
N GLY A 64 -8.63 3.51 -1.99
CA GLY A 64 -7.87 3.76 -3.21
C GLY A 64 -8.76 4.03 -4.42
N TRP A 65 -9.85 3.26 -4.57
CA TRP A 65 -10.84 3.49 -5.63
C TRP A 65 -11.63 4.79 -5.43
N ALA A 66 -11.97 5.15 -4.19
CA ALA A 66 -12.66 6.40 -3.90
C ALA A 66 -11.80 7.61 -4.31
N ILE A 67 -10.49 7.58 -4.02
CA ILE A 67 -9.54 8.61 -4.44
C ILE A 67 -9.42 8.63 -5.97
N TYR A 68 -9.26 7.48 -6.62
CA TYR A 68 -9.23 7.37 -8.09
C TYR A 68 -10.44 8.02 -8.71
N ASN A 69 -11.64 7.65 -8.27
CA ASN A 69 -12.89 8.19 -8.81
C ASN A 69 -13.05 9.69 -8.55
N ALA A 70 -12.61 10.19 -7.38
CA ALA A 70 -12.66 11.62 -7.08
C ALA A 70 -11.76 12.42 -8.03
N LEU A 71 -10.54 11.93 -8.28
CA LEU A 71 -9.60 12.55 -9.23
C LEU A 71 -10.13 12.49 -10.67
N LYS A 72 -10.59 11.32 -11.13
CA LYS A 72 -11.13 11.14 -12.50
C LYS A 72 -12.37 12.00 -12.79
N ASN A 73 -13.20 12.28 -11.78
CA ASN A 73 -14.40 13.09 -11.92
C ASN A 73 -14.14 14.58 -11.68
N HIS A 74 -12.94 14.99 -11.30
CA HIS A 74 -12.61 16.39 -11.09
C HIS A 74 -12.41 17.09 -12.44
N PRO A 75 -12.90 18.36 -12.62
CA PRO A 75 -12.76 19.08 -13.90
C PRO A 75 -11.32 19.52 -14.21
N ALA A 76 -10.43 19.59 -13.21
CA ALA A 76 -9.03 19.95 -13.40
C ALA A 76 -8.25 18.84 -14.11
N GLN A 77 -7.18 19.20 -14.82
CA GLN A 77 -6.20 18.26 -15.30
C GLN A 77 -5.52 17.56 -14.12
N VAL A 78 -5.50 16.23 -14.11
CA VAL A 78 -4.83 15.45 -13.07
C VAL A 78 -3.50 14.92 -13.60
N VAL A 79 -2.43 15.20 -12.86
CA VAL A 79 -1.08 14.73 -13.13
C VAL A 79 -0.56 13.98 -11.92
N THR A 80 -0.03 12.80 -12.09
CA THR A 80 0.44 11.97 -10.99
C THR A 80 1.93 11.71 -11.04
N TYR A 81 2.56 11.63 -9.88
CA TYR A 81 3.98 11.43 -9.69
C TYR A 81 4.22 10.25 -8.76
N GLY A 82 4.88 9.21 -9.24
CA GLY A 82 5.40 8.13 -8.39
C GLY A 82 6.73 8.57 -7.80
N ASP A 83 6.70 9.17 -6.60
CA ASP A 83 7.89 9.74 -5.97
C ASP A 83 8.73 8.72 -5.21
N GLY A 84 8.14 7.56 -4.91
CA GLY A 84 8.79 6.46 -4.22
C GLY A 84 8.07 5.15 -4.52
N PHE A 85 7.48 4.53 -3.50
CA PHE A 85 6.65 3.35 -3.67
C PHE A 85 5.26 3.72 -4.16
N VAL A 86 4.78 3.01 -5.17
CA VAL A 86 3.40 3.05 -5.66
C VAL A 86 2.89 1.62 -5.63
N VAL A 87 2.43 1.18 -4.48
CA VAL A 87 2.19 -0.23 -4.17
C VAL A 87 0.70 -0.49 -3.94
N SER A 88 0.17 -1.61 -4.46
CA SER A 88 -1.17 -2.09 -4.11
C SER A 88 -2.26 -1.03 -4.38
N ALA A 89 -3.07 -0.68 -3.38
CA ALA A 89 -4.14 0.32 -3.52
C ALA A 89 -3.66 1.71 -3.95
N ALA A 90 -2.38 2.05 -3.75
CA ALA A 90 -1.78 3.31 -4.22
C ALA A 90 -1.63 3.39 -5.75
N LEU A 91 -1.67 2.26 -6.44
CA LEU A 91 -1.68 2.22 -7.90
C LEU A 91 -2.92 2.91 -8.48
N TYR A 92 -4.08 2.82 -7.81
CA TYR A 92 -5.32 3.40 -8.33
C TYR A 92 -5.26 4.94 -8.43
N PRO A 93 -4.95 5.70 -7.36
CA PRO A 93 -4.80 7.15 -7.50
C PRO A 93 -3.69 7.52 -8.49
N PHE A 94 -2.61 6.73 -8.63
CA PHE A 94 -1.60 6.95 -9.64
C PHE A 94 -2.18 6.84 -11.06
N MET A 95 -3.01 5.82 -11.31
CA MET A 95 -3.67 5.61 -12.60
C MET A 95 -4.74 6.67 -12.94
N ALA A 96 -5.15 7.51 -11.99
CA ALA A 96 -6.09 8.59 -12.26
C ALA A 96 -5.48 9.72 -13.12
N GLY A 97 -4.17 9.87 -13.13
CA GLY A 97 -3.47 10.89 -13.92
C GLY A 97 -3.60 10.69 -15.42
N GLU A 98 -3.81 11.79 -16.15
CA GLU A 98 -3.69 11.85 -17.61
C GLU A 98 -2.20 11.75 -18.01
N GLU A 99 -1.35 12.46 -17.28
CA GLU A 99 0.10 12.35 -17.30
C GLU A 99 0.55 11.66 -16.01
N ARG A 100 1.34 10.60 -16.12
CA ARG A 100 1.80 9.78 -14.99
C ARG A 100 3.32 9.70 -15.05
N TYR A 101 3.96 10.41 -14.15
CA TYR A 101 5.42 10.50 -14.11
C TYR A 101 6.01 9.51 -13.12
N ALA A 102 6.95 8.70 -13.57
CA ALA A 102 7.78 7.85 -12.72
C ALA A 102 9.07 8.57 -12.35
N SER A 103 9.37 8.73 -11.07
CA SER A 103 10.69 9.19 -10.62
C SER A 103 11.73 8.09 -10.82
N ASN A 104 13.01 8.45 -11.03
CA ASN A 104 14.09 7.47 -11.26
C ASN A 104 14.26 6.43 -10.15
N LEU A 105 13.85 6.76 -8.92
CA LEU A 105 13.89 5.89 -7.74
C LEU A 105 12.48 5.58 -7.25
N SER A 106 11.55 5.28 -8.16
CA SER A 106 10.22 4.76 -7.82
C SER A 106 10.12 3.27 -8.12
N ALA A 107 9.14 2.60 -7.51
CA ALA A 107 8.85 1.20 -7.76
C ALA A 107 7.35 0.94 -7.65
N TYR A 108 6.83 0.08 -8.50
CA TYR A 108 5.40 -0.22 -8.63
C TYR A 108 5.17 -1.69 -8.31
N TYR A 109 4.20 -2.00 -7.46
CA TYR A 109 3.93 -3.38 -7.08
C TYR A 109 2.48 -3.76 -7.24
N PHE A 110 2.26 -4.82 -7.98
CA PHE A 110 0.98 -5.40 -8.29
C PHE A 110 0.78 -6.70 -7.53
N HIS A 111 -0.37 -6.85 -6.90
CA HIS A 111 -0.85 -8.11 -6.32
C HIS A 111 -2.37 -8.13 -6.30
N GLN A 112 -2.95 -9.31 -6.10
CA GLN A 112 -4.39 -9.48 -5.94
C GLN A 112 -4.87 -8.86 -4.63
N VAL A 113 -6.16 -8.62 -4.50
CA VAL A 113 -6.75 -8.13 -3.25
C VAL A 113 -6.53 -9.16 -2.15
N MET A 114 -5.88 -8.75 -1.06
CA MET A 114 -5.72 -9.57 0.13
C MET A 114 -6.93 -9.40 1.05
N SER A 115 -7.45 -10.52 1.55
CA SER A 115 -8.49 -10.55 2.57
C SER A 115 -8.13 -11.52 3.68
N GLY A 116 -8.67 -11.30 4.85
CA GLY A 116 -8.58 -12.22 5.99
C GLY A 116 -9.97 -12.61 6.47
N ALA A 117 -10.21 -13.90 6.68
CA ALA A 117 -11.46 -14.39 7.21
C ALA A 117 -11.26 -15.48 8.26
N TYR A 118 -12.16 -15.51 9.22
CA TYR A 118 -12.26 -16.57 10.23
C TYR A 118 -13.69 -17.07 10.29
N GLY A 119 -13.88 -18.39 10.24
CA GLY A 119 -15.21 -18.99 10.27
C GLY A 119 -15.24 -20.41 9.74
N TYR A 120 -16.43 -20.87 9.39
CA TYR A 120 -16.62 -22.17 8.75
C TYR A 120 -16.15 -22.16 7.29
N ALA A 121 -16.01 -23.33 6.68
CA ALA A 121 -15.54 -23.46 5.29
C ALA A 121 -16.36 -22.63 4.28
N LYS A 122 -17.67 -22.43 4.53
CA LYS A 122 -18.51 -21.56 3.69
C LYS A 122 -18.10 -20.08 3.79
N ASP A 123 -17.72 -19.64 4.99
CA ASP A 123 -17.36 -18.23 5.26
C ASP A 123 -16.00 -17.91 4.64
N LEU A 124 -15.07 -18.88 4.70
CA LEU A 124 -13.75 -18.77 4.05
C LEU A 124 -13.87 -18.74 2.52
N ARG A 125 -14.76 -19.54 1.93
CA ARG A 125 -15.00 -19.49 0.48
C ARG A 125 -15.63 -18.16 0.06
N ALA A 126 -16.61 -17.67 0.82
CA ALA A 126 -17.23 -16.37 0.53
C ALA A 126 -16.21 -15.23 0.55
N ALA A 127 -15.28 -15.24 1.51
CA ALA A 127 -14.22 -14.22 1.56
C ALA A 127 -13.22 -14.36 0.39
N ALA A 128 -12.94 -15.57 -0.05
CA ALA A 128 -12.11 -15.78 -1.24
C ALA A 128 -12.82 -15.28 -2.51
N ASP A 129 -14.09 -15.65 -2.71
CA ASP A 129 -14.92 -15.19 -3.84
C ASP A 129 -15.02 -13.65 -3.87
N GLU A 130 -15.13 -13.00 -2.69
CA GLU A 130 -15.15 -11.53 -2.57
C GLU A 130 -13.80 -10.92 -2.99
N ALA A 131 -12.68 -11.48 -2.52
CA ALA A 131 -11.35 -10.99 -2.87
C ALA A 131 -11.07 -11.12 -4.39
N GLU A 132 -11.50 -12.23 -5.01
CA GLU A 132 -11.42 -12.45 -6.45
C GLU A 132 -12.27 -11.41 -7.21
N MET A 133 -13.50 -11.20 -6.79
CA MET A 133 -14.40 -10.19 -7.38
C MET A 133 -13.82 -8.78 -7.29
N LEU A 134 -13.28 -8.38 -6.14
CA LEU A 134 -12.66 -7.08 -5.97
C LEU A 134 -11.40 -6.94 -6.84
N THR A 135 -10.61 -8.00 -6.99
CA THR A 135 -9.46 -8.03 -7.89
C THR A 135 -9.89 -7.74 -9.34
N GLU A 136 -10.93 -8.42 -9.83
CA GLU A 136 -11.46 -8.22 -11.18
C GLU A 136 -12.01 -6.81 -11.41
N VAL A 137 -12.72 -6.25 -10.45
CA VAL A 137 -13.22 -4.85 -10.54
C VAL A 137 -12.07 -3.87 -10.70
N GLY A 138 -10.98 -4.09 -9.98
CA GLY A 138 -9.80 -3.21 -10.02
C GLY A 138 -9.07 -3.18 -11.35
N ILE A 139 -9.19 -4.21 -12.19
CA ILE A 139 -8.51 -4.31 -13.49
C ILE A 139 -8.87 -3.16 -14.44
N ALA A 140 -10.10 -2.67 -14.40
CA ALA A 140 -10.59 -1.61 -15.27
C ALA A 140 -9.73 -0.35 -15.19
N ALA A 141 -9.27 0.03 -14.00
CA ALA A 141 -8.44 1.22 -13.82
C ALA A 141 -7.12 1.17 -14.60
N PHE A 142 -6.60 -0.02 -14.87
CA PHE A 142 -5.37 -0.22 -15.65
C PHE A 142 -5.67 -0.31 -17.13
N THR A 143 -6.61 -1.14 -17.54
CA THR A 143 -6.94 -1.36 -18.97
C THR A 143 -7.43 -0.08 -19.66
N GLU A 144 -8.18 0.76 -18.96
CA GLU A 144 -8.67 2.03 -19.50
C GLU A 144 -7.56 3.06 -19.74
N ASN A 145 -6.45 2.97 -19.02
CA ASN A 145 -5.42 4.01 -18.99
C ASN A 145 -4.06 3.58 -19.56
N THR A 146 -3.87 2.30 -19.92
CA THR A 146 -2.55 1.79 -20.39
C THR A 146 -2.57 1.13 -21.76
N GLY A 147 -3.66 0.57 -22.18
CA GLY A 147 -3.72 -0.30 -23.37
C GLY A 147 -3.34 -1.76 -23.08
N MET A 148 -3.04 -2.12 -21.82
CA MET A 148 -2.91 -3.53 -21.40
C MET A 148 -4.27 -4.25 -21.50
N THR A 149 -4.21 -5.53 -21.83
CA THR A 149 -5.38 -6.40 -21.77
C THR A 149 -5.70 -6.77 -20.31
N PRO A 150 -6.95 -7.15 -19.98
CA PRO A 150 -7.29 -7.65 -18.65
C PRO A 150 -6.42 -8.83 -18.21
N GLU A 151 -6.04 -9.69 -19.14
CA GLU A 151 -5.19 -10.86 -18.87
C GLU A 151 -3.76 -10.45 -18.46
N GLU A 152 -3.17 -9.46 -19.13
CA GLU A 152 -1.85 -8.94 -18.76
C GLU A 152 -1.87 -8.32 -17.36
N VAL A 153 -2.95 -7.62 -16.99
CA VAL A 153 -3.09 -7.06 -15.63
C VAL A 153 -3.23 -8.18 -14.59
N ARG A 154 -4.05 -9.23 -14.86
CA ARG A 154 -4.18 -10.40 -13.97
C ARG A 154 -2.82 -11.07 -13.74
N GLN A 155 -2.04 -11.28 -14.80
CA GLN A 155 -0.71 -11.89 -14.69
C GLN A 155 0.24 -11.06 -13.81
N LEU A 156 0.18 -9.72 -13.90
CA LEU A 156 0.96 -8.86 -12.99
C LEU A 156 0.55 -9.07 -11.54
N GLN A 157 -0.76 -9.16 -11.27
CA GLN A 157 -1.30 -9.33 -9.93
C GLN A 157 -1.06 -10.73 -9.36
N GLU A 158 -1.27 -11.79 -10.15
CA GLU A 158 -1.07 -13.19 -9.74
C GLU A 158 0.41 -13.51 -9.47
N ASN A 159 1.31 -12.90 -10.24
CA ASN A 159 2.75 -13.09 -10.10
C ASN A 159 3.39 -12.15 -9.06
N GLU A 160 2.59 -11.36 -8.34
CA GLU A 160 3.10 -10.43 -7.32
C GLU A 160 4.26 -9.57 -7.85
N THR A 161 3.98 -8.84 -8.95
CA THR A 161 5.02 -8.27 -9.81
C THR A 161 5.48 -6.89 -9.36
N TRP A 162 6.78 -6.74 -9.18
CA TRP A 162 7.44 -5.45 -9.05
C TRP A 162 7.87 -4.93 -10.43
N LEU A 163 7.64 -3.63 -10.68
CA LEU A 163 8.09 -2.94 -11.88
C LEU A 163 9.02 -1.79 -11.52
N THR A 164 10.10 -1.68 -12.26
CA THR A 164 10.96 -0.51 -12.30
C THR A 164 10.27 0.64 -13.05
N PRO A 165 10.76 1.91 -12.96
CA PRO A 165 10.24 3.01 -13.75
C PRO A 165 10.20 2.74 -15.26
N SER A 166 11.23 2.06 -15.80
CA SER A 166 11.29 1.71 -17.22
C SER A 166 10.22 0.69 -17.61
N GLU A 167 10.04 -0.36 -16.81
CA GLU A 167 9.00 -1.37 -17.06
C GLU A 167 7.58 -0.79 -16.91
N ALA A 168 7.39 0.15 -15.96
CA ALA A 168 6.13 0.87 -15.82
C ALA A 168 5.84 1.76 -17.05
N LEU A 169 6.86 2.41 -17.62
CA LEU A 169 6.74 3.18 -18.86
C LEU A 169 6.43 2.26 -20.05
N ASP A 170 7.16 1.16 -20.21
CA ASP A 170 6.98 0.21 -21.32
C ASP A 170 5.57 -0.40 -21.35
N ARG A 171 4.91 -0.52 -20.21
CA ARG A 171 3.53 -1.03 -20.07
C ARG A 171 2.47 0.06 -20.09
N GLY A 172 2.85 1.33 -20.23
CA GLY A 172 1.93 2.47 -20.21
C GLY A 172 1.36 2.80 -18.83
N ILE A 173 1.87 2.19 -17.75
CA ILE A 173 1.52 2.53 -16.36
C ILE A 173 2.03 3.93 -16.06
N ALA A 174 3.29 4.23 -16.34
CA ALA A 174 3.80 5.59 -16.44
C ALA A 174 3.71 6.10 -17.88
N THR A 175 3.55 7.41 -18.06
CA THR A 175 3.59 8.07 -19.37
C THR A 175 4.96 8.65 -19.68
N ALA A 176 5.76 8.93 -18.65
CA ALA A 176 7.13 9.41 -18.78
C ALA A 176 7.94 9.11 -17.50
N ILE A 177 9.27 9.14 -17.63
CA ILE A 177 10.20 9.09 -16.51
C ILE A 177 10.73 10.51 -16.29
N LEU A 178 10.67 10.99 -15.03
CA LEU A 178 11.26 12.27 -14.67
C LEU A 178 12.78 12.14 -14.66
N ALA A 179 13.43 12.86 -15.57
CA ALA A 179 14.87 13.02 -15.50
C ALA A 179 15.23 13.91 -14.29
N ASP A 180 16.19 13.50 -13.47
CA ASP A 180 16.89 14.11 -12.31
C ASP A 180 16.45 15.47 -11.70
N SER A 181 15.31 16.02 -12.10
CA SER A 181 14.77 17.30 -11.60
C SER A 181 13.65 17.16 -10.56
N ALA A 182 13.63 16.04 -9.81
CA ALA A 182 12.65 15.83 -8.75
C ALA A 182 12.63 17.02 -7.75
N PRO A 183 11.45 17.52 -7.38
CA PRO A 183 11.34 18.62 -6.44
C PRO A 183 12.07 18.30 -5.12
N LYS A 184 12.83 19.24 -4.60
CA LYS A 184 13.71 19.08 -3.41
C LYS A 184 12.96 18.70 -2.10
N TYR A 185 11.64 18.79 -2.07
CA TYR A 185 10.83 18.50 -0.87
C TYR A 185 10.51 17.01 -0.67
N ALA A 186 10.50 16.20 -1.73
CA ALA A 186 10.27 14.75 -1.62
C ALA A 186 11.38 14.04 -0.81
N GLN A 187 12.59 14.57 -0.82
CA GLN A 187 13.73 13.98 -0.09
C GLN A 187 13.59 14.01 1.44
N GLY A 188 12.89 15.01 2.00
CA GLY A 188 12.69 15.12 3.44
C GLY A 188 11.68 14.11 3.99
N ALA A 189 10.56 13.94 3.30
CA ALA A 189 9.51 13.01 3.67
C ALA A 189 9.97 11.55 3.50
N LYS A 190 10.66 11.25 2.39
CA LYS A 190 11.24 9.93 2.11
C LYS A 190 12.24 9.49 3.18
N ARG A 191 13.13 10.40 3.62
CA ARG A 191 14.10 10.12 4.69
C ARG A 191 13.40 9.79 6.00
N GLN A 192 12.33 10.50 6.37
CA GLN A 192 11.58 10.26 7.59
C GLN A 192 10.81 8.92 7.53
N LEU A 193 10.26 8.54 6.37
CA LEU A 193 9.59 7.26 6.18
C LEU A 193 10.58 6.09 6.29
N LEU A 194 11.73 6.18 5.63
CA LEU A 194 12.79 5.17 5.72
C LEU A 194 13.30 5.01 7.17
N GLU A 195 13.54 6.12 7.89
CA GLU A 195 13.93 6.07 9.29
C GLU A 195 12.89 5.34 10.16
N ARG A 196 11.58 5.47 9.87
CA ARG A 196 10.51 4.74 10.57
C ARG A 196 10.47 3.24 10.24
N VAL A 197 10.59 2.88 8.97
CA VAL A 197 10.60 1.47 8.53
C VAL A 197 11.77 0.73 9.19
N PHE A 198 12.94 1.34 9.23
CA PHE A 198 14.11 0.74 9.87
C PHE A 198 14.09 0.78 11.41
N GLN A 199 13.35 1.72 12.03
CA GLN A 199 13.16 1.75 13.49
C GLN A 199 12.10 0.76 13.99
N LYS A 200 11.17 0.33 13.14
CA LYS A 200 10.10 -0.64 13.49
C LYS A 200 10.51 -2.11 13.37
N ALA A 201 11.65 -2.42 12.76
CA ALA A 201 12.15 -3.79 12.77
C ALA A 201 12.55 -4.14 14.22
N PRO A 202 11.89 -5.10 14.90
CA PRO A 202 12.36 -5.55 16.20
C PRO A 202 13.78 -6.09 16.02
N GLU A 203 14.73 -5.62 16.87
CA GLU A 203 16.05 -6.27 16.93
C GLU A 203 15.82 -7.76 17.15
N PRO A 204 16.46 -8.63 16.35
CA PRO A 204 16.44 -10.05 16.64
C PRO A 204 16.95 -10.23 18.08
N PRO A 205 16.39 -11.17 18.86
CA PRO A 205 16.87 -11.46 20.20
C PRO A 205 18.40 -11.66 20.13
N ARG A 206 19.14 -10.86 20.89
CA ARG A 206 20.58 -11.09 21.05
C ARG A 206 20.73 -12.43 21.73
N GLU A 207 21.20 -13.43 21.01
CA GLU A 207 21.72 -14.64 21.65
C GLU A 207 23.00 -14.23 22.37
N ASP A 208 22.97 -14.23 23.69
CA ASP A 208 24.17 -14.12 24.49
C ASP A 208 25.09 -15.30 24.11
N PRO A 209 26.40 -15.09 23.94
CA PRO A 209 27.33 -16.18 23.65
C PRO A 209 27.30 -17.17 24.82
N GLN A 210 26.71 -18.34 24.63
CA GLN A 210 26.78 -19.42 25.59
C GLN A 210 28.23 -19.90 25.65
N GLU A 211 28.83 -19.81 26.83
CA GLU A 211 30.09 -20.55 27.16
C GLU A 211 29.87 -22.06 26.94
N PRO A 212 30.86 -22.78 26.42
CA PRO A 212 30.71 -24.21 26.18
C PRO A 212 30.68 -24.98 27.50
N GLU A 213 29.53 -25.50 27.87
CA GLU A 213 29.39 -26.49 28.93
C GLU A 213 29.93 -27.86 28.47
N ALA A 214 30.65 -28.51 29.37
CA ALA A 214 31.24 -29.82 29.20
C ALA A 214 30.17 -30.95 29.13
N PRO A 215 30.47 -32.12 28.54
CA PRO A 215 29.48 -33.15 28.24
C PRO A 215 29.03 -33.90 29.49
N GLY A 216 27.75 -33.86 29.79
CA GLY A 216 27.06 -34.64 30.84
C GLY A 216 25.80 -35.31 30.27
N GLU A 217 25.81 -36.58 30.44
CA GLU A 217 24.85 -37.68 30.28
C GLU A 217 23.42 -37.42 29.75
N GLU A 218 23.08 -38.22 28.75
CA GLU A 218 21.76 -38.38 28.13
C GLU A 218 20.66 -38.76 29.10
N THR A 219 19.57 -37.98 29.10
CA THR A 219 18.23 -38.49 29.45
C THR A 219 17.24 -37.95 28.41
N GLU A 220 16.78 -38.84 27.54
CA GLU A 220 15.69 -38.61 26.60
C GLU A 220 14.41 -38.24 27.35
N GLN A 221 13.94 -36.97 27.23
CA GLN A 221 12.55 -36.61 27.49
C GLN A 221 11.94 -36.03 26.20
N LYS A 222 11.11 -36.84 25.59
CA LYS A 222 10.22 -36.42 24.46
C LYS A 222 9.27 -35.33 24.92
N HIS A 223 9.55 -34.09 24.57
CA HIS A 223 8.53 -33.03 24.61
C HIS A 223 7.56 -33.15 23.43
N GLN A 224 6.39 -33.71 23.68
CA GLN A 224 5.28 -33.63 22.76
C GLN A 224 4.74 -32.19 22.82
N ALA A 225 4.65 -31.53 21.65
CA ALA A 225 3.96 -30.26 21.51
C ALA A 225 2.48 -30.44 21.91
N PRO A 226 1.88 -29.48 22.62
CA PRO A 226 0.50 -29.57 23.04
C PRO A 226 -0.44 -29.63 21.82
N SER A 227 -1.45 -30.49 21.89
CA SER A 227 -2.44 -30.60 20.79
C SER A 227 -3.27 -29.33 20.68
N ILE A 228 -3.79 -29.06 19.48
CA ILE A 228 -4.66 -27.90 19.19
C ILE A 228 -5.86 -27.86 20.15
N LEU A 229 -6.36 -29.03 20.61
CA LEU A 229 -7.41 -29.14 21.62
C LEU A 229 -6.98 -28.62 23.00
N GLN A 230 -5.73 -28.79 23.40
CA GLN A 230 -5.21 -28.27 24.66
C GLN A 230 -5.01 -26.75 24.63
N MET A 231 -4.63 -26.19 23.46
CA MET A 231 -4.53 -24.74 23.27
C MET A 231 -5.91 -24.05 23.31
N LEU A 232 -6.91 -24.68 22.73
CA LEU A 232 -8.29 -24.17 22.75
C LEU A 232 -8.93 -24.24 24.14
N GLY A 233 -8.61 -25.28 24.93
CA GLY A 233 -9.12 -25.43 26.30
C GLY A 233 -8.67 -24.29 27.23
N ASN A 234 -7.46 -23.80 27.08
CA ASN A 234 -6.92 -22.70 27.89
C ASN A 234 -7.54 -21.33 27.51
N LEU A 235 -7.99 -21.16 26.26
CA LEU A 235 -8.62 -19.92 25.80
C LEU A 235 -10.03 -19.70 26.35
N PHE A 236 -10.71 -20.79 26.76
CA PHE A 236 -12.08 -20.73 27.28
C PHE A 236 -12.16 -20.80 28.79
N ALA A 237 -11.05 -21.11 29.50
CA ALA A 237 -11.01 -21.19 30.96
C ALA A 237 -10.85 -19.83 31.69
N GLU A 238 -10.46 -18.75 30.98
CA GLU A 238 -10.28 -17.41 31.56
C GLU A 238 -11.52 -16.49 31.53
N LYS A 239 -12.71 -17.04 31.27
CA LYS A 239 -13.96 -16.24 31.23
C LYS A 239 -14.99 -16.51 32.32
N GLU A 240 -14.61 -17.19 33.41
CA GLU A 240 -15.47 -17.34 34.60
C GLU A 240 -14.69 -16.93 35.86
N GLU A 241 -14.52 -15.63 36.06
CA GLU A 241 -14.42 -14.97 37.40
C GLU A 241 -14.88 -13.50 37.28
#